data_91253bddac55e559d4afbd00ef262c03
#
_entry.id   91253bddac55e559d4afbd00ef262c03
#
_cell.length_a   1.000
_cell.length_b   1.000
_cell.length_c   1.000
_cell.angle_alpha   90.00
_cell.angle_beta   90.00
_cell.angle_gamma   90.00
#
_symmetry.space_group_name_H-M   'P 1'
#
loop_
_entity.id
_entity.type
_entity.pdbx_description
1 polymer ?
#
loop_
_entity_poly.entity_id
_entity_poly.type
_entity_poly.pdbx_seq_one_letter_code
_entity_poly.pdbx_strand_id
1 'polypeptide(L)'
;NKKIKSNKKNLNFIFHDISNEDPYKLTWKCRFLMEKQKDTFDYFIYCEDDTIFTKKNFKYWLKYKYLYKKNYNIGFLRTEQSPKTKELWSTDQFGPLDKYILINKTKFIVLDTNPYYAMWIYDKKEFKSFVKSKFWNLNNWSGLNPFATNVKILGTREKSSVGWHALNMDRYKA
;
A
#
# COMPACT_ATOMS: atom_id res chain seq x y z
N ASN A 1 -10.95 26.92 -8.82
CA ASN A 1 -10.44 26.02 -7.78
C ASN A 1 -11.34 26.10 -6.53
N LYS A 2 -12.36 25.24 -6.45
CA LYS A 2 -13.17 25.14 -5.22
C LYS A 2 -12.33 24.45 -4.14
N LYS A 3 -12.04 25.15 -3.04
CA LYS A 3 -11.41 24.54 -1.87
C LYS A 3 -12.38 23.52 -1.26
N ILE A 4 -11.98 22.27 -1.21
CA ILE A 4 -12.73 21.21 -0.52
C ILE A 4 -12.65 21.51 0.98
N LYS A 5 -13.80 21.56 1.65
CA LYS A 5 -13.90 21.75 3.10
C LYS A 5 -14.57 20.54 3.72
N SER A 6 -14.17 20.14 4.90
CA SER A 6 -14.85 19.12 5.69
C SER A 6 -15.06 19.61 7.12
N ASN A 7 -16.22 19.31 7.67
CA ASN A 7 -16.53 19.56 9.09
C ASN A 7 -16.08 18.42 10.01
N LYS A 8 -15.44 17.38 9.47
CA LYS A 8 -14.93 16.26 10.28
C LYS A 8 -13.64 16.68 10.98
N LYS A 9 -13.62 16.63 12.31
CA LYS A 9 -12.50 17.09 13.15
C LYS A 9 -11.14 16.48 12.81
N ASN A 10 -11.12 15.29 12.24
CA ASN A 10 -9.89 14.52 11.99
C ASN A 10 -9.55 14.42 10.50
N LEU A 11 -10.13 15.29 9.66
CA LEU A 11 -9.86 15.30 8.23
C LEU A 11 -9.21 16.62 7.85
N ASN A 12 -7.98 16.54 7.38
CA ASN A 12 -7.20 17.68 6.92
C ASN A 12 -6.95 17.56 5.41
N PHE A 13 -7.27 18.60 4.67
CA PHE A 13 -6.95 18.70 3.24
C PHE A 13 -5.66 19.48 3.06
N ILE A 14 -4.72 18.90 2.36
CA ILE A 14 -3.45 19.51 2.03
C ILE A 14 -3.38 19.65 0.52
N PHE A 15 -3.24 20.89 0.07
CA PHE A 15 -3.20 21.23 -1.33
C PHE A 15 -1.73 21.46 -1.73
N HIS A 16 -1.34 20.84 -2.82
CA HIS A 16 -0.03 21.03 -3.42
C HIS A 16 -0.18 21.71 -4.78
N ASP A 17 0.62 22.73 -5.02
CA ASP A 17 0.77 23.26 -6.37
C ASP A 17 1.73 22.35 -7.14
N ILE A 18 1.23 21.78 -8.23
CA ILE A 18 1.96 20.87 -9.12
C ILE A 18 1.97 21.38 -10.56
N SER A 19 1.65 22.67 -10.78
CA SER A 19 1.54 23.25 -12.12
C SER A 19 2.84 23.14 -12.94
N ASN A 20 3.99 23.06 -12.28
CA ASN A 20 5.32 22.92 -12.89
C ASN A 20 5.96 21.55 -12.63
N GLU A 21 5.20 20.57 -12.17
CA GLU A 21 5.70 19.23 -11.84
C GLU A 21 4.91 18.16 -12.59
N ASP A 22 5.52 16.98 -12.74
CA ASP A 22 4.80 15.79 -13.17
C ASP A 22 3.65 15.49 -12.18
N PRO A 23 2.37 15.49 -12.63
CA PRO A 23 1.21 15.27 -11.75
C PRO A 23 1.26 13.92 -11.02
N TYR A 24 1.93 12.91 -11.56
CA TYR A 24 2.10 11.61 -10.91
C TYR A 24 2.99 11.65 -9.66
N LYS A 25 3.75 12.74 -9.46
CA LYS A 25 4.51 12.95 -8.22
C LYS A 25 3.65 13.38 -7.03
N LEU A 26 2.40 13.77 -7.26
CA LEU A 26 1.49 14.19 -6.18
C LEU A 26 1.35 13.09 -5.11
N THR A 27 1.29 11.84 -5.51
CA THR A 27 1.16 10.69 -4.60
C THR A 27 2.33 10.54 -3.61
N TRP A 28 3.48 11.14 -3.92
CA TRP A 28 4.68 11.16 -3.08
C TRP A 28 4.73 12.31 -2.07
N LYS A 29 3.96 13.37 -2.31
CA LYS A 29 3.98 14.58 -1.45
C LYS A 29 3.49 14.31 -0.02
N CYS A 30 2.61 13.33 0.19
CA CYS A 30 2.14 12.94 1.51
C CYS A 30 3.25 12.38 2.42
N ARG A 31 4.31 11.80 1.86
CA ARG A 31 5.38 11.16 2.62
C ARG A 31 6.09 12.12 3.56
N PHE A 32 6.34 13.33 3.12
CA PHE A 32 6.97 14.36 3.95
C PHE A 32 6.19 14.67 5.23
N LEU A 33 4.85 14.73 5.13
CA LEU A 33 4.01 14.94 6.30
C LEU A 33 3.97 13.72 7.21
N MET A 34 3.84 12.55 6.63
CA MET A 34 3.84 11.30 7.38
C MET A 34 5.16 11.11 8.13
N GLU A 35 6.28 11.44 7.51
CA GLU A 35 7.60 11.38 8.15
C GLU A 35 7.71 12.32 9.35
N LYS A 36 7.23 13.55 9.24
CA LYS A 36 7.16 14.50 10.37
C LYS A 36 6.34 13.96 11.54
N GLN A 37 5.36 13.13 11.25
CA GLN A 37 4.43 12.57 12.24
C GLN A 37 4.80 11.16 12.70
N LYS A 38 5.95 10.62 12.29
CA LYS A 38 6.36 9.24 12.56
C LYS A 38 6.44 8.86 14.05
N ASP A 39 6.54 9.85 14.93
CA ASP A 39 6.57 9.65 16.38
C ASP A 39 5.19 9.85 17.05
N THR A 40 4.25 10.46 16.32
CA THR A 40 2.95 10.88 16.85
C THR A 40 1.90 9.77 16.80
N PHE A 41 1.89 8.97 15.73
CA PHE A 41 0.87 7.94 15.51
C PHE A 41 1.43 6.53 15.66
N ASP A 42 0.57 5.57 15.98
CA ASP A 42 0.93 4.16 16.13
C ASP A 42 0.83 3.39 14.81
N TYR A 43 0.01 3.87 13.88
CA TYR A 43 -0.23 3.25 12.58
C TYR A 43 -0.22 4.29 11.47
N PHE A 44 0.30 3.89 10.32
CA PHE A 44 0.38 4.72 9.11
C PHE A 44 -0.21 3.95 7.95
N ILE A 45 -1.13 4.60 7.25
CA ILE A 45 -1.80 4.03 6.08
C ILE A 45 -1.64 5.02 4.93
N TYR A 46 -1.11 4.55 3.83
CA TYR A 46 -1.25 5.18 2.53
C TYR A 46 -2.32 4.44 1.76
N CYS A 47 -3.20 5.17 1.11
CA CYS A 47 -4.28 4.61 0.31
C CYS A 47 -4.57 5.56 -0.84
N GLU A 48 -4.78 5.04 -2.02
CA GLU A 48 -5.27 5.83 -3.14
C GLU A 48 -6.73 6.26 -2.88
N ASP A 49 -7.13 7.40 -3.41
CA ASP A 49 -8.41 8.06 -3.11
C ASP A 49 -9.64 7.31 -3.64
N ASP A 50 -9.44 6.42 -4.59
CA ASP A 50 -10.45 5.53 -5.17
C ASP A 50 -10.52 4.15 -4.47
N THR A 51 -9.74 3.95 -3.41
CA THR A 51 -9.67 2.68 -2.68
C THR A 51 -10.44 2.76 -1.36
N ILE A 52 -11.40 1.86 -1.17
CA ILE A 52 -12.17 1.77 0.07
C ILE A 52 -11.43 0.87 1.07
N PHE A 53 -10.87 1.48 2.11
CA PHE A 53 -10.28 0.78 3.24
C PHE A 53 -11.11 1.01 4.51
N THR A 54 -11.71 -0.05 5.03
CA THR A 54 -12.67 0.02 6.12
C THR A 54 -12.05 -0.29 7.49
N LYS A 55 -12.76 0.06 8.55
CA LYS A 55 -12.41 -0.39 9.93
C LYS A 55 -12.33 -1.92 10.04
N LYS A 56 -13.11 -2.67 9.24
CA LYS A 56 -13.06 -4.14 9.20
C LYS A 56 -11.72 -4.62 8.63
N ASN A 57 -11.25 -4.00 7.57
CA ASN A 57 -9.94 -4.28 6.98
C ASN A 57 -8.80 -4.00 7.98
N PHE A 58 -8.87 -2.85 8.67
CA PHE A 58 -7.88 -2.52 9.70
C PHE A 58 -7.84 -3.54 10.84
N LYS A 59 -9.00 -3.94 11.37
CA LYS A 59 -9.09 -4.97 12.40
C LYS A 59 -8.56 -6.32 11.95
N TYR A 60 -8.83 -6.71 10.70
CA TYR A 60 -8.29 -7.92 10.10
C TYR A 60 -6.76 -7.85 10.05
N TRP A 61 -6.20 -6.77 9.55
CA TRP A 61 -4.76 -6.56 9.50
C TRP A 61 -4.13 -6.64 10.90
N LEU A 62 -4.67 -5.95 11.90
CA LEU A 62 -4.20 -6.00 13.29
C LEU A 62 -4.21 -7.43 13.87
N LYS A 63 -5.28 -8.17 13.59
CA LYS A 63 -5.43 -9.54 14.09
C LYS A 63 -4.33 -10.47 13.57
N TYR A 64 -3.97 -10.32 12.31
CA TYR A 64 -3.10 -11.29 11.64
C TYR A 64 -1.65 -10.83 11.45
N LYS A 65 -1.40 -9.55 11.55
CA LYS A 65 -0.08 -8.96 11.33
C LYS A 65 1.07 -9.67 12.04
N TYR A 66 0.87 -10.07 13.29
CA TYR A 66 1.91 -10.68 14.13
C TYR A 66 1.95 -12.21 14.06
N LEU A 67 1.03 -12.83 13.34
CA LEU A 67 1.00 -14.28 13.16
C LEU A 67 2.00 -14.77 12.11
N TYR A 68 2.48 -13.86 11.28
CA TYR A 68 3.39 -14.19 10.19
C TYR A 68 4.85 -14.14 10.64
N LYS A 69 5.59 -15.16 10.24
CA LYS A 69 7.05 -15.16 10.34
C LYS A 69 7.60 -14.12 9.34
N LYS A 70 8.89 -13.79 9.49
CA LYS A 70 9.60 -12.70 8.79
C LYS A 70 9.38 -12.57 7.26
N ASN A 71 8.83 -13.59 6.61
CA ASN A 71 8.79 -13.67 5.15
C ASN A 71 7.43 -13.33 4.53
N TYR A 72 6.41 -13.03 5.33
CA TYR A 72 5.07 -12.73 4.83
C TYR A 72 4.56 -11.44 5.42
N ASN A 73 3.84 -10.69 4.62
CA ASN A 73 3.09 -9.52 5.06
C ASN A 73 1.61 -9.71 4.75
N ILE A 74 0.75 -9.35 5.70
CA ILE A 74 -0.69 -9.30 5.46
C ILE A 74 -0.99 -8.26 4.39
N GLY A 75 -1.57 -8.71 3.30
CA GLY A 75 -2.05 -7.87 2.23
C GLY A 75 -3.57 -7.96 2.08
N PHE A 76 -4.04 -7.32 1.04
CA PHE A 76 -5.43 -7.33 0.63
C PHE A 76 -5.48 -7.54 -0.88
N LEU A 77 -6.43 -8.32 -1.32
CA LEU A 77 -6.76 -8.40 -2.73
C LEU A 77 -7.67 -7.21 -3.05
N ARG A 78 -7.21 -6.32 -3.93
CA ARG A 78 -8.06 -5.25 -4.44
C ARG A 78 -9.09 -5.82 -5.40
N THR A 79 -10.34 -5.51 -5.16
CA THR A 79 -11.45 -5.92 -6.01
C THR A 79 -12.27 -4.72 -6.44
N GLU A 80 -12.75 -4.77 -7.66
CA GLU A 80 -13.74 -3.83 -8.19
C GLU A 80 -15.08 -4.55 -8.33
N GLN A 81 -16.16 -3.86 -8.02
CA GLN A 81 -17.50 -4.41 -8.16
C GLN A 81 -18.16 -3.86 -9.41
N SER A 82 -18.61 -4.77 -10.28
CA SER A 82 -19.43 -4.39 -11.42
C SER A 82 -20.71 -3.70 -10.94
N PRO A 83 -21.02 -2.48 -11.43
CA PRO A 83 -22.26 -1.79 -11.04
C PRO A 83 -23.50 -2.53 -11.52
N LYS A 84 -23.42 -3.30 -12.61
CA LYS A 84 -24.52 -4.04 -13.22
C LYS A 84 -24.72 -5.42 -12.59
N THR A 85 -23.68 -6.26 -12.60
CA THR A 85 -23.79 -7.68 -12.18
C THR A 85 -23.49 -7.90 -10.71
N LYS A 86 -22.91 -6.90 -10.02
CA LYS A 86 -22.40 -7.00 -8.64
C LYS A 86 -21.27 -8.01 -8.45
N GLU A 87 -20.74 -8.57 -9.52
CA GLU A 87 -19.58 -9.43 -9.48
C GLU A 87 -18.33 -8.68 -9.05
N LEU A 88 -17.45 -9.38 -8.34
CA LEU A 88 -16.16 -8.85 -7.89
C LEU A 88 -15.07 -9.31 -8.85
N TRP A 89 -14.29 -8.35 -9.31
CA TRP A 89 -13.14 -8.56 -10.20
C TRP A 89 -11.87 -8.10 -9.51
N SER A 90 -10.81 -8.86 -9.62
CA SER A 90 -9.48 -8.41 -9.21
C SER A 90 -8.73 -7.88 -10.43
N THR A 91 -8.36 -6.61 -10.39
CA THR A 91 -7.68 -5.94 -11.50
C THR A 91 -6.18 -6.10 -11.48
N ASP A 92 -5.61 -6.41 -10.32
CA ASP A 92 -4.15 -6.47 -10.10
C ASP A 92 -3.62 -7.90 -9.99
N GLN A 93 -4.48 -8.89 -10.22
CA GLN A 93 -4.12 -10.28 -10.13
C GLN A 93 -3.61 -10.78 -11.49
N PHE A 94 -2.37 -11.22 -11.53
CA PHE A 94 -1.74 -11.83 -12.68
C PHE A 94 -1.44 -13.31 -12.35
N GLY A 95 -2.24 -14.21 -12.90
CA GLY A 95 -2.09 -15.63 -12.69
C GLY A 95 -3.03 -16.24 -11.62
N PRO A 96 -2.97 -17.56 -11.43
CA PRO A 96 -3.89 -18.27 -10.54
C PRO A 96 -3.62 -17.96 -9.06
N LEU A 97 -4.67 -18.00 -8.25
CA LEU A 97 -4.61 -17.91 -6.77
C LEU A 97 -4.64 -19.35 -6.17
N ASP A 98 -3.70 -20.17 -6.59
CA ASP A 98 -3.62 -21.59 -6.23
C ASP A 98 -2.68 -21.89 -5.06
N LYS A 99 -1.77 -20.96 -4.75
CA LYS A 99 -0.85 -21.10 -3.62
C LYS A 99 -1.47 -20.59 -2.33
N TYR A 100 -1.31 -21.35 -1.27
CA TYR A 100 -1.79 -20.91 0.05
C TYR A 100 -0.88 -21.40 1.17
N ILE A 101 -0.98 -20.71 2.31
CA ILE A 101 -0.38 -21.13 3.58
C ILE A 101 -1.47 -21.27 4.64
N LEU A 102 -1.25 -22.17 5.58
CA LEU A 102 -2.12 -22.36 6.74
C LEU A 102 -1.45 -21.80 7.98
N ILE A 103 -2.12 -20.88 8.66
CA ILE A 103 -1.67 -20.32 9.92
C ILE A 103 -2.83 -20.41 10.91
N ASN A 104 -2.62 -21.13 12.01
CA ASN A 104 -3.65 -21.35 13.01
C ASN A 104 -4.99 -21.79 12.41
N LYS A 105 -4.94 -22.76 11.49
CA LYS A 105 -6.11 -23.29 10.75
C LYS A 105 -6.80 -22.29 9.81
N THR A 106 -6.28 -21.07 9.66
CA THR A 106 -6.77 -20.11 8.69
C THR A 106 -5.96 -20.22 7.40
N LYS A 107 -6.65 -20.35 6.29
CA LYS A 107 -6.05 -20.40 4.94
C LYS A 107 -5.82 -18.98 4.44
N PHE A 108 -4.59 -18.69 4.02
CA PHE A 108 -4.23 -17.45 3.37
C PHE A 108 -3.70 -17.73 1.97
N ILE A 109 -4.17 -16.96 1.01
CA ILE A 109 -3.69 -17.05 -0.36
C ILE A 109 -2.35 -16.34 -0.45
N VAL A 110 -1.37 -16.98 -1.08
CA VAL A 110 -0.06 -16.38 -1.33
C VAL A 110 -0.11 -15.62 -2.65
N LEU A 111 0.15 -14.32 -2.58
CA LEU A 111 0.22 -13.45 -3.74
C LEU A 111 1.68 -13.08 -4.00
N ASP A 112 2.34 -13.88 -4.84
CA ASP A 112 3.77 -13.76 -5.13
C ASP A 112 4.08 -13.08 -6.48
N THR A 113 3.06 -12.69 -7.23
CA THR A 113 3.21 -12.19 -8.59
C THR A 113 3.18 -10.68 -8.72
N ASN A 114 2.40 -10.00 -7.87
CA ASN A 114 2.27 -8.55 -7.93
C ASN A 114 2.24 -7.92 -6.52
N PRO A 115 3.24 -7.10 -6.15
CA PRO A 115 3.26 -6.42 -4.85
C PRO A 115 2.29 -5.25 -4.75
N TYR A 116 1.72 -4.79 -5.86
CA TYR A 116 0.83 -3.65 -5.89
C TYR A 116 -0.57 -3.99 -5.39
N TYR A 117 -1.15 -3.14 -4.56
CA TYR A 117 -2.54 -3.19 -4.12
C TYR A 117 -3.11 -1.83 -3.71
N ALA A 118 -2.61 -0.77 -4.34
CA ALA A 118 -3.05 0.63 -4.19
C ALA A 118 -2.95 1.19 -2.77
N MET A 119 -2.24 0.54 -1.87
CA MET A 119 -2.06 0.99 -0.48
C MET A 119 -0.86 0.31 0.21
N TRP A 120 -0.47 0.86 1.34
CA TRP A 120 0.34 0.16 2.33
C TRP A 120 -0.09 0.56 3.74
N ILE A 121 0.19 -0.32 4.69
CA ILE A 121 -0.14 -0.14 6.10
C ILE A 121 1.00 -0.65 6.97
N TYR A 122 1.42 0.16 7.95
CA TYR A 122 2.52 -0.12 8.86
C TYR A 122 2.20 0.28 10.28
N ASP A 123 2.75 -0.46 11.25
CA ASP A 123 2.88 0.07 12.60
C ASP A 123 4.03 1.09 12.67
N LYS A 124 4.13 1.79 13.78
CA LYS A 124 5.16 2.82 14.02
C LYS A 124 6.59 2.31 13.78
N LYS A 125 6.89 1.08 14.21
CA LYS A 125 8.23 0.50 14.08
C LYS A 125 8.57 0.22 12.61
N GLU A 126 7.66 -0.40 11.90
CA GLU A 126 7.81 -0.68 10.47
C GLU A 126 7.88 0.61 9.66
N PHE A 127 7.01 1.58 9.99
CA PHE A 127 7.01 2.87 9.32
C PHE A 127 8.33 3.61 9.50
N LYS A 128 8.88 3.64 10.71
CA LYS A 128 10.21 4.21 10.96
C LYS A 128 11.33 3.52 10.16
N SER A 129 11.24 2.20 10.01
CA SER A 129 12.19 1.44 9.19
C SER A 129 12.04 1.77 7.71
N PHE A 130 10.81 1.93 7.25
CA PHE A 130 10.53 2.35 5.87
C PHE A 130 11.07 3.75 5.57
N VAL A 131 10.82 4.71 6.45
CA VAL A 131 11.36 6.08 6.32
C VAL A 131 12.88 6.12 6.23
N LYS A 132 13.56 5.25 6.98
CA LYS A 132 15.03 5.13 6.94
C LYS A 132 15.56 4.38 5.73
N SER A 133 14.72 3.66 5.01
CA SER A 133 15.13 2.86 3.87
C SER A 133 15.38 3.71 2.63
N LYS A 134 16.21 3.20 1.72
CA LYS A 134 16.42 3.82 0.41
C LYS A 134 15.15 3.92 -0.45
N PHE A 135 14.10 3.19 -0.11
CA PHE A 135 12.84 3.17 -0.84
C PHE A 135 11.85 4.27 -0.42
N TRP A 136 12.19 5.04 0.58
CA TRP A 136 11.35 6.16 1.02
C TRP A 136 11.23 7.26 -0.04
N ASN A 137 12.27 7.47 -0.83
CA ASN A 137 12.33 8.51 -1.86
C ASN A 137 12.15 7.95 -3.27
N LEU A 138 11.44 8.66 -4.12
CA LEU A 138 11.21 8.31 -5.52
C LEU A 138 12.52 8.09 -6.30
N ASN A 139 13.51 8.93 -6.07
CA ASN A 139 14.77 8.89 -6.81
C ASN A 139 15.55 7.57 -6.64
N ASN A 140 15.30 6.85 -5.56
CA ASN A 140 16.00 5.59 -5.28
C ASN A 140 15.34 4.37 -5.94
N TRP A 141 14.26 4.57 -6.69
CA TRP A 141 13.54 3.51 -7.36
C TRP A 141 14.04 3.20 -8.78
N SER A 142 14.92 4.05 -9.33
CA SER A 142 15.51 3.81 -10.63
C SER A 142 16.45 2.60 -10.58
N GLY A 143 16.24 1.65 -11.48
CA GLY A 143 17.05 0.42 -11.58
C GLY A 143 16.79 -0.65 -10.53
N LEU A 144 15.93 -0.40 -9.56
CA LEU A 144 15.55 -1.42 -8.58
C LEU A 144 14.49 -2.35 -9.17
N ASN A 145 14.82 -3.62 -9.21
CA ASN A 145 13.88 -4.68 -9.57
C ASN A 145 14.00 -5.82 -8.56
N PRO A 146 13.35 -5.71 -7.41
CA PRO A 146 13.42 -6.76 -6.39
C PRO A 146 12.67 -8.04 -6.79
N PHE A 147 11.76 -7.98 -7.78
CA PHE A 147 10.88 -9.09 -8.17
C PHE A 147 10.94 -9.39 -9.67
N ALA A 148 12.08 -9.21 -10.26
CA ALA A 148 12.46 -9.57 -11.61
C ALA A 148 11.63 -8.98 -12.77
N THR A 149 10.32 -8.87 -12.73
CA THR A 149 9.56 -8.51 -13.93
C THR A 149 8.57 -7.37 -13.75
N ASN A 150 7.76 -7.39 -12.72
CA ASN A 150 6.57 -6.54 -12.68
C ASN A 150 6.80 -5.12 -12.13
N VAL A 151 7.79 -4.93 -11.26
CA VAL A 151 8.09 -3.58 -10.71
C VAL A 151 8.70 -2.64 -11.74
N LYS A 152 9.32 -3.16 -12.79
CA LYS A 152 9.88 -2.34 -13.89
C LYS A 152 8.81 -1.57 -14.66
N ILE A 153 7.62 -2.13 -14.78
CA ILE A 153 6.51 -1.54 -15.53
C ILE A 153 5.68 -0.57 -14.68
N LEU A 154 5.88 -0.55 -13.37
CA LEU A 154 5.15 0.37 -12.51
C LEU A 154 5.60 1.82 -12.76
N GLY A 155 4.64 2.69 -12.99
CA GLY A 155 4.84 4.12 -13.14
C GLY A 155 5.18 4.81 -11.81
N THR A 156 5.41 6.10 -11.88
CA THR A 156 5.73 6.94 -10.71
C THR A 156 4.66 6.87 -9.63
N ARG A 157 3.40 6.89 -10.02
CA ARG A 157 2.25 6.82 -9.12
C ARG A 157 2.16 5.46 -8.44
N GLU A 158 2.20 4.39 -9.20
CA GLU A 158 2.05 3.03 -8.71
C GLU A 158 3.15 2.67 -7.70
N LYS A 159 4.38 3.12 -7.92
CA LYS A 159 5.50 2.91 -7.00
C LYS A 159 5.25 3.51 -5.61
N SER A 160 4.47 4.59 -5.50
CA SER A 160 4.14 5.18 -4.20
C SER A 160 3.30 4.24 -3.32
N SER A 161 2.53 3.36 -3.94
CA SER A 161 1.61 2.41 -3.29
C SER A 161 2.23 1.03 -3.00
N VAL A 162 3.42 0.74 -3.54
CA VAL A 162 4.06 -0.58 -3.33
C VAL A 162 4.53 -0.76 -1.89
N GLY A 163 5.07 0.27 -1.29
CA GLY A 163 5.53 0.25 0.09
C GLY A 163 6.81 -0.55 0.33
N TRP A 164 7.25 -0.58 1.58
CA TRP A 164 8.52 -1.18 1.98
C TRP A 164 8.50 -2.71 1.98
N HIS A 165 7.41 -3.33 2.41
CA HIS A 165 7.30 -4.78 2.50
C HIS A 165 7.43 -5.47 1.15
N ALA A 166 6.88 -4.87 0.10
CA ALA A 166 6.98 -5.43 -1.24
C ALA A 166 8.40 -5.46 -1.80
N LEU A 167 9.32 -4.72 -1.19
CA LEU A 167 10.69 -4.53 -1.66
C LEU A 167 11.75 -5.22 -0.80
N ASN A 168 11.49 -5.35 0.50
CA ASN A 168 12.47 -5.84 1.48
C ASN A 168 12.05 -7.12 2.19
N MET A 169 10.79 -7.45 2.17
CA MET A 169 10.34 -8.73 2.71
C MET A 169 10.14 -9.67 1.56
N ASP A 170 10.74 -10.83 1.69
CA ASP A 170 10.62 -11.84 0.69
C ASP A 170 9.15 -12.10 0.36
N ARG A 171 8.71 -11.42 -0.69
CA ARG A 171 7.97 -12.02 -1.77
C ARG A 171 6.49 -12.30 -1.57
N TYR A 172 5.91 -12.32 -0.38
CA TYR A 172 4.55 -12.85 -0.27
C TYR A 172 3.65 -11.93 0.53
N LYS A 173 2.59 -11.52 -0.11
CA LYS A 173 1.38 -11.04 0.55
C LYS A 173 0.50 -12.27 0.77
N ALA A 174 0.03 -12.45 1.94
CA ALA A 174 -0.94 -13.49 2.23
C ALA A 174 -2.26 -12.87 2.63
#